data_909d8ac1b16f7432335fd8f4fb3b7fde
#
_entry.id   909d8ac1b16f7432335fd8f4fb3b7fde
#
_cell.length_a   1.000
_cell.length_b   1.000
_cell.length_c   1.000
_cell.angle_alpha   90.00
_cell.angle_beta   90.00
_cell.angle_gamma   90.00
#
_symmetry.space_group_name_H-M   'P 1'
#
loop_
_entity.id
_entity.type
_entity.pdbx_description
1 polymer ?
#
loop_
_entity_poly.entity_id
_entity_poly.type
_entity_poly.pdbx_seq_one_letter_code
_entity_poly.pdbx_strand_id
1 'polypeptide(L)'
;MVLATNPLFPAIATRQRIRWAGLEPEDFELVTTYENSRFCKPSPAYYRDLLEKLGLEPESCLMVGNDLDEDIRPALSLGMKAFLLTPCLIDRGGPEVPVPRGGFAEL
;
A
#
# COMPACT_ATOMS: atom_id res chain seq x y z
N MET A 1 -11.18 -0.81 -4.26
CA MET A 1 -9.79 -0.29 -4.22
C MET A 1 -9.53 0.36 -2.87
N VAL A 2 -8.35 0.17 -2.34
CA VAL A 2 -7.95 0.68 -1.02
C VAL A 2 -6.72 1.56 -1.18
N LEU A 3 -6.68 2.70 -0.48
CA LEU A 3 -5.48 3.52 -0.40
C LEU A 3 -4.73 3.18 0.90
N ALA A 4 -3.64 2.40 0.75
CA ALA A 4 -2.79 1.95 1.84
C ALA A 4 -1.59 2.90 1.97
N THR A 5 -1.76 3.96 2.75
CA THR A 5 -0.72 4.94 3.04
C THR A 5 -0.27 4.82 4.50
N ASN A 6 0.95 5.28 4.80
CA ASN A 6 1.41 5.32 6.17
C ASN A 6 0.50 6.23 7.01
N PRO A 7 -0.07 5.72 8.10
CA PRO A 7 -1.09 6.44 8.88
C PRO A 7 -0.47 7.43 9.88
N LEU A 8 0.47 8.26 9.41
CA LEU A 8 1.17 9.25 10.23
C LEU A 8 0.42 10.57 10.32
N PHE A 9 -0.57 10.78 9.47
CA PHE A 9 -1.31 12.03 9.38
C PHE A 9 -2.77 11.84 9.78
N PRO A 10 -3.39 12.84 10.44
CA PRO A 10 -4.83 12.83 10.68
C PRO A 10 -5.63 12.74 9.38
N ALA A 11 -6.85 12.25 9.49
CA ALA A 11 -7.74 12.02 8.33
C ALA A 11 -7.93 13.29 7.49
N ILE A 12 -8.05 14.45 8.12
CA ILE A 12 -8.24 15.70 7.40
C ILE A 12 -7.05 16.05 6.49
N ALA A 13 -5.82 15.82 6.97
CA ALA A 13 -4.61 16.05 6.19
C ALA A 13 -4.48 15.04 5.05
N THR A 14 -4.78 13.77 5.31
CA THR A 14 -4.73 12.71 4.30
C THR A 14 -5.75 12.97 3.18
N ARG A 15 -6.97 13.36 3.53
CA ARG A 15 -8.00 13.73 2.56
C ARG A 15 -7.57 14.89 1.67
N GLN A 16 -6.91 15.90 2.26
CA GLN A 16 -6.42 17.03 1.49
C GLN A 16 -5.32 16.62 0.51
N ARG A 17 -4.41 15.75 0.92
CA ARG A 17 -3.36 15.20 0.04
C ARG A 17 -3.96 14.41 -1.12
N ILE A 18 -5.00 13.62 -0.88
CA ILE A 18 -5.72 12.89 -1.92
C ILE A 18 -6.29 13.87 -2.96
N ARG A 19 -6.92 14.93 -2.51
CA ARG A 19 -7.49 15.95 -3.40
C ARG A 19 -6.42 16.69 -4.20
N TRP A 20 -5.28 16.99 -3.59
CA TRP A 20 -4.14 17.60 -4.30
C TRP A 20 -3.60 16.69 -5.41
N ALA A 21 -3.75 15.39 -5.29
CA ALA A 21 -3.39 14.42 -6.32
C ALA A 21 -4.47 14.28 -7.40
N GLY A 22 -5.58 15.03 -7.32
CA GLY A 22 -6.67 14.97 -8.28
C GLY A 22 -7.68 13.86 -8.05
N LEU A 23 -7.68 13.26 -6.86
CA LEU A 23 -8.57 12.17 -6.47
C LEU A 23 -9.48 12.62 -5.32
N GLU A 24 -10.55 11.86 -5.08
CA GLU A 24 -11.43 12.07 -3.95
C GLU A 24 -11.31 10.90 -2.95
N PRO A 25 -11.38 11.15 -1.63
CA PRO A 25 -11.32 10.07 -0.64
C PRO A 25 -12.41 9.00 -0.84
N GLU A 26 -13.56 9.39 -1.38
CA GLU A 26 -14.68 8.50 -1.65
C GLU A 26 -14.41 7.48 -2.77
N ASP A 27 -13.36 7.68 -3.56
CA ASP A 27 -12.94 6.73 -4.60
C ASP A 27 -12.36 5.43 -4.01
N PHE A 28 -12.11 5.40 -2.70
CA PHE A 28 -11.48 4.26 -2.02
C PHE A 28 -12.42 3.65 -0.98
N GLU A 29 -12.43 2.32 -0.89
CA GLU A 29 -13.16 1.59 0.15
C GLU A 29 -12.59 1.86 1.54
N LEU A 30 -11.27 2.05 1.61
CA LEU A 30 -10.56 2.34 2.85
C LEU A 30 -9.34 3.20 2.54
N VAL A 31 -9.13 4.23 3.35
CA VAL A 31 -7.91 5.03 3.37
C VAL A 31 -7.31 4.91 4.77
N THR A 32 -6.04 4.49 4.88
CA THR A 32 -5.39 4.39 6.19
C THR A 32 -4.99 5.77 6.69
N THR A 33 -5.37 6.06 7.94
CA THR A 33 -5.12 7.35 8.59
C THR A 33 -4.67 7.12 10.03
N TYR A 34 -4.19 8.16 10.67
CA TYR A 34 -3.78 8.11 12.07
C TYR A 34 -4.91 7.60 12.98
N GLU A 35 -6.15 8.00 12.71
CA GLU A 35 -7.30 7.66 13.55
C GLU A 35 -7.76 6.20 13.40
N ASN A 36 -7.56 5.58 12.23
CA ASN A 36 -8.10 4.24 11.95
C ASN A 36 -7.06 3.13 11.87
N SER A 37 -5.78 3.43 12.11
CA SER A 37 -4.71 2.45 11.95
C SER A 37 -3.79 2.45 13.16
N ARG A 38 -3.42 1.25 13.62
CA ARG A 38 -2.55 1.06 14.78
C ARG A 38 -1.08 0.83 14.41
N PHE A 39 -0.83 0.51 13.16
CA PHE A 39 0.50 0.13 12.67
C PHE A 39 0.85 0.93 11.45
N CYS A 40 2.16 1.02 11.14
CA CYS A 40 2.70 1.69 9.96
C CYS A 40 3.49 0.72 9.11
N LYS A 41 3.61 1.02 7.81
CA LYS A 41 4.56 0.33 6.94
C LYS A 41 6.00 0.57 7.45
N PRO A 42 6.92 -0.37 7.32
CA PRO A 42 6.81 -1.65 6.62
C PRO A 42 6.37 -2.82 7.52
N SER A 43 5.84 -2.56 8.70
CA SER A 43 5.43 -3.62 9.62
C SER A 43 4.42 -4.57 8.98
N PRO A 44 4.64 -5.90 8.99
CA PRO A 44 3.62 -6.84 8.53
C PRO A 44 2.29 -6.71 9.27
N ALA A 45 2.31 -6.25 10.52
CA ALA A 45 1.10 -5.99 11.29
C ALA A 45 0.21 -4.93 10.64
N TYR A 46 0.78 -3.95 9.95
CA TYR A 46 0.02 -2.96 9.18
C TYR A 46 -0.87 -3.64 8.13
N TYR A 47 -0.30 -4.54 7.35
CA TYR A 47 -1.01 -5.25 6.28
C TYR A 47 -2.00 -6.26 6.82
N ARG A 48 -1.67 -6.96 7.91
CA ARG A 48 -2.60 -7.88 8.57
C ARG A 48 -3.82 -7.16 9.11
N ASP A 49 -3.62 -6.01 9.77
CA ASP A 49 -4.69 -5.17 10.28
C ASP A 49 -5.60 -4.67 9.16
N LEU A 50 -5.00 -4.25 8.04
CA LEU A 50 -5.71 -3.79 6.85
C LEU A 50 -6.59 -4.91 6.25
N LEU A 51 -6.01 -6.10 6.06
CA LEU A 51 -6.73 -7.25 5.51
C LEU A 51 -7.85 -7.71 6.44
N GLU A 52 -7.63 -7.68 7.74
CA GLU A 52 -8.64 -8.02 8.74
C GLU A 52 -9.83 -7.06 8.67
N LYS A 53 -9.57 -5.75 8.59
CA LYS A 53 -10.63 -4.74 8.44
C LYS A 53 -11.46 -4.93 7.18
N LEU A 54 -10.83 -5.41 6.10
CA LEU A 54 -11.49 -5.66 4.83
C LEU A 54 -12.14 -7.05 4.75
N GLY A 55 -11.82 -7.96 5.67
CA GLY A 55 -12.28 -9.33 5.63
C GLY A 55 -11.73 -10.13 4.44
N LEU A 56 -10.50 -9.86 4.03
CA LEU A 56 -9.89 -10.48 2.85
C LEU A 56 -8.72 -11.37 3.22
N GLU A 57 -8.51 -12.44 2.42
CA GLU A 57 -7.33 -13.30 2.52
C GLU A 57 -6.17 -12.70 1.71
N PRO A 58 -4.92 -12.83 2.17
CA PRO A 58 -3.77 -12.26 1.46
C PRO A 58 -3.67 -12.74 0.01
N GLU A 59 -3.92 -14.02 -0.24
CA GLU A 59 -3.78 -14.65 -1.56
C GLU A 59 -4.72 -14.07 -2.61
N SER A 60 -5.81 -13.43 -2.18
CA SER A 60 -6.78 -12.80 -3.09
C SER A 60 -6.52 -11.33 -3.32
N CYS A 61 -5.44 -10.79 -2.78
CA CYS A 61 -5.12 -9.36 -2.85
C CYS A 61 -3.87 -9.11 -3.66
N LEU A 62 -3.86 -7.98 -4.36
CA LEU A 62 -2.71 -7.46 -5.09
C LEU A 62 -2.26 -6.14 -4.46
N MET A 63 -1.00 -6.09 -4.03
CA MET A 63 -0.37 -4.85 -3.60
C MET A 63 0.33 -4.19 -4.78
N VAL A 64 0.00 -2.94 -5.05
CA VAL A 64 0.64 -2.12 -6.06
C VAL A 64 1.39 -1.00 -5.35
N GLY A 65 2.69 -0.91 -5.55
CA GLY A 65 3.49 0.10 -4.88
C GLY A 65 4.85 0.33 -5.53
N ASN A 66 5.51 1.38 -5.11
CA ASN A 66 6.80 1.82 -5.66
C ASN A 66 7.98 1.63 -4.69
N ASP A 67 7.73 1.27 -3.46
CA ASP A 67 8.74 1.10 -2.43
C ASP A 67 8.93 -0.38 -2.13
N LEU A 68 10.11 -0.92 -2.46
CA LEU A 68 10.40 -2.33 -2.23
C LEU A 68 10.29 -2.72 -0.76
N ASP A 69 10.82 -1.91 0.14
CA ASP A 69 10.88 -2.25 1.57
C ASP A 69 9.57 -1.99 2.30
N GLU A 70 8.83 -0.93 1.94
CA GLU A 70 7.59 -0.57 2.62
C GLU A 70 6.35 -1.23 2.03
N ASP A 71 6.33 -1.46 0.71
CA ASP A 71 5.15 -1.95 0.01
C ASP A 71 5.26 -3.41 -0.40
N ILE A 72 6.35 -3.79 -1.08
CA ILE A 72 6.43 -5.06 -1.81
C ILE A 72 6.85 -6.22 -0.91
N ARG A 73 7.97 -6.08 -0.22
CA ARG A 73 8.48 -7.18 0.63
C ARG A 73 7.51 -7.57 1.76
N PRO A 74 6.90 -6.62 2.49
CA PRO A 74 5.93 -6.98 3.52
C PRO A 74 4.68 -7.65 2.95
N ALA A 75 4.18 -7.20 1.79
CA ALA A 75 3.02 -7.82 1.15
C ALA A 75 3.32 -9.26 0.75
N LEU A 76 4.46 -9.51 0.11
CA LEU A 76 4.87 -10.87 -0.27
C LEU A 76 5.05 -11.77 0.94
N SER A 77 5.57 -11.26 2.04
CA SER A 77 5.78 -12.04 3.27
C SER A 77 4.48 -12.57 3.87
N LEU A 78 3.35 -11.93 3.58
CA LEU A 78 2.03 -12.35 4.03
C LEU A 78 1.30 -13.24 3.02
N GLY A 79 1.88 -13.47 1.85
CA GLY A 79 1.25 -14.25 0.79
C GLY A 79 0.40 -13.44 -0.19
N MET A 80 0.47 -12.12 -0.14
CA MET A 80 -0.17 -11.26 -1.14
C MET A 80 0.60 -11.32 -2.46
N LYS A 81 -0.10 -11.08 -3.57
CA LYS A 81 0.54 -10.78 -4.84
C LYS A 81 1.01 -9.33 -4.83
N ALA A 82 2.02 -9.01 -5.62
CA ALA A 82 2.56 -7.65 -5.68
C ALA A 82 2.93 -7.27 -7.11
N PHE A 83 2.80 -5.98 -7.39
CA PHE A 83 3.25 -5.36 -8.63
C PHE A 83 4.08 -4.12 -8.30
N LEU A 84 5.31 -4.06 -8.80
CA LEU A 84 6.23 -2.97 -8.51
C LEU A 84 6.11 -1.87 -9.57
N LEU A 85 5.74 -0.66 -9.13
CA LEU A 85 5.71 0.52 -9.99
C LEU A 85 7.12 1.07 -10.15
N THR A 86 7.65 1.04 -11.37
CA THR A 86 9.02 1.44 -11.66
C THR A 86 9.24 2.93 -11.92
N PRO A 87 8.28 3.71 -12.43
CA PRO A 87 8.51 5.14 -12.68
C PRO A 87 8.95 5.94 -11.45
N CYS A 88 8.51 5.55 -10.26
CA CYS A 88 8.88 6.20 -8.99
C CYS A 88 9.49 5.21 -8.01
N LEU A 89 10.27 4.26 -8.52
CA LEU A 89 10.85 3.17 -7.71
C LEU A 89 11.74 3.72 -6.60
N ILE A 90 11.52 3.21 -5.40
CA ILE A 90 12.39 3.39 -4.24
C ILE A 90 13.02 2.05 -3.92
N ASP A 91 14.33 1.94 -4.16
CA ASP A 91 15.12 0.75 -3.90
C ASP A 91 16.32 1.14 -3.04
N ARG A 92 16.33 0.65 -1.79
CA ARG A 92 17.40 0.94 -0.82
C ARG A 92 18.49 -0.13 -0.81
N GLY A 93 18.46 -1.03 -1.80
CA GLY A 93 19.35 -2.18 -1.87
C GLY A 93 18.70 -3.43 -1.25
N GLY A 94 19.49 -4.47 -1.07
CA GLY A 94 19.03 -5.75 -0.55
C GLY A 94 18.77 -6.78 -1.66
N PRO A 95 18.22 -7.95 -1.32
CA PRO A 95 18.00 -9.01 -2.29
C PRO A 95 17.03 -8.59 -3.39
N GLU A 96 17.26 -9.10 -4.59
CA GLU A 96 16.32 -8.92 -5.69
C GLU A 96 14.98 -9.58 -5.38
N VAL A 97 13.89 -8.91 -5.80
CA VAL A 97 12.52 -9.41 -5.57
C VAL A 97 11.90 -9.78 -6.92
N PRO A 98 11.58 -11.07 -7.15
CA PRO A 98 11.01 -11.51 -8.43
C PRO A 98 9.50 -11.23 -8.48
N VAL A 99 9.12 -10.00 -8.84
CA VAL A 99 7.72 -9.61 -8.99
C VAL A 99 7.50 -8.94 -10.34
N PRO A 100 6.29 -8.99 -10.90
CA PRO A 100 5.93 -8.19 -12.05
C PRO A 100 6.15 -6.70 -11.75
N ARG A 101 6.62 -5.96 -12.75
CA ARG A 101 6.93 -4.54 -12.59
C ARG A 101 6.69 -3.77 -13.88
N GLY A 102 6.48 -2.48 -13.74
CA GLY A 102 6.22 -1.57 -14.84
C GLY A 102 5.51 -0.31 -14.37
N GLY A 103 4.93 0.44 -15.31
CA GLY A 103 4.04 1.56 -14.99
C GLY A 103 2.60 1.10 -14.83
N PHE A 104 1.69 2.05 -14.62
CA PHE A 104 0.27 1.72 -14.51
C PHE A 104 -0.30 1.10 -15.79
N ALA A 105 0.28 1.41 -16.94
CA ALA A 105 -0.18 0.87 -18.22
C ALA A 105 0.05 -0.64 -18.36
N GLU A 106 1.05 -1.20 -17.65
CA GLU A 106 1.40 -2.62 -17.67
C GLU A 106 0.69 -3.43 -16.58
N LEU A 107 -0.01 -2.76 -15.71
CA LEU A 107 -0.68 -3.38 -14.57
C LEU A 107 -1.89 -4.25 -15.01
#